data_a97c86b78968a50cee7c8294741f07f8
#
_entry.id   a97c86b78968a50cee7c8294741f07f8
#
_cell.length_a   1.000
_cell.length_b   1.000
_cell.length_c   1.000
_cell.angle_alpha   90.00
_cell.angle_beta   90.00
_cell.angle_gamma   90.00
#
_symmetry.space_group_name_H-M   'P 1'
#
loop_
_entity.id
_entity.type
_entity.pdbx_description
1 polymer ?
#
loop_
_entity_poly.entity_id
_entity_poly.type
_entity_poly.pdbx_seq_one_letter_code
_entity_poly.pdbx_strand_id
1 'polypeptide(L)'
;TSDLSLAGGYVVVDETDGVDNAPGETDVVGGNLGSATIAGNLLFVDSSVYGSDGMADSDYAVYSLALNSGGDGDSGVDDTASGENVMLTDNNGVIEGRTENGNLLVFTLSIDADTGDVTLTQHRAVDHGDDGNDHDSLLMLDSGEIDAVLTVTDGDGDYDMDTAD
;
A
#
# COMPACT_ATOMS: atom_id res chain seq x y z
N THR A 1 15.66 14.21 14.86
CA THR A 1 15.70 13.84 13.44
C THR A 1 14.98 12.53 13.23
N SER A 2 14.08 12.48 12.26
CA SER A 2 13.47 11.25 11.76
C SER A 2 14.47 10.49 10.87
N ASP A 3 14.37 9.18 10.85
CA ASP A 3 15.17 8.32 9.98
C ASP A 3 14.37 7.02 9.75
N LEU A 4 13.80 6.89 8.56
CA LEU A 4 12.99 5.76 8.13
C LEU A 4 13.63 5.11 6.90
N SER A 5 13.73 3.78 6.90
CA SER A 5 14.19 3.02 5.74
C SER A 5 13.42 1.71 5.60
N LEU A 6 13.40 1.14 4.38
CA LEU A 6 12.76 -0.15 4.13
C LEU A 6 13.59 -1.30 4.69
N ALA A 7 12.91 -2.25 5.34
CA ALA A 7 13.51 -3.50 5.83
C ALA A 7 13.49 -4.62 4.78
N GLY A 8 12.83 -4.41 3.63
CA GLY A 8 12.73 -5.37 2.52
C GLY A 8 11.60 -6.39 2.66
N GLY A 9 10.64 -6.15 3.54
CA GLY A 9 9.38 -6.90 3.60
C GLY A 9 8.42 -6.49 2.48
N TYR A 10 7.41 -7.32 2.23
CA TYR A 10 6.32 -7.02 1.29
C TYR A 10 5.01 -7.65 1.75
N VAL A 11 3.89 -7.02 1.42
CA VAL A 11 2.54 -7.56 1.67
C VAL A 11 2.02 -8.21 0.39
N VAL A 12 1.45 -9.41 0.50
CA VAL A 12 0.90 -10.17 -0.63
C VAL A 12 -0.51 -10.61 -0.31
N VAL A 13 -1.40 -10.44 -1.28
CA VAL A 13 -2.75 -11.01 -1.26
C VAL A 13 -2.77 -12.14 -2.29
N ASP A 14 -3.35 -13.28 -1.89
CA ASP A 14 -3.63 -14.42 -2.77
C ASP A 14 -5.08 -14.28 -3.26
N GLU A 15 -5.26 -14.15 -4.56
CA GLU A 15 -6.58 -13.99 -5.19
C GLU A 15 -7.17 -15.32 -5.72
N THR A 16 -6.57 -16.45 -5.39
CA THR A 16 -7.00 -17.79 -5.87
C THR A 16 -8.48 -18.08 -5.60
N ASP A 17 -9.00 -17.62 -4.46
CA ASP A 17 -10.42 -17.82 -4.09
C ASP A 17 -11.39 -16.88 -4.86
N GLY A 18 -10.89 -15.86 -5.54
CA GLY A 18 -11.69 -14.85 -6.23
C GLY A 18 -11.66 -14.94 -7.75
N VAL A 19 -10.74 -15.71 -8.28
CA VAL A 19 -10.54 -15.91 -9.71
C VAL A 19 -11.16 -17.24 -10.15
N ASP A 20 -11.95 -17.17 -11.20
CA ASP A 20 -12.62 -18.31 -11.74
C ASP A 20 -11.76 -19.04 -12.77
N ASN A 21 -11.44 -20.29 -12.48
CA ASN A 21 -10.63 -21.16 -13.33
C ASN A 21 -11.47 -22.10 -14.23
N ALA A 22 -12.80 -22.00 -14.21
CA ALA A 22 -13.66 -22.88 -14.98
C ALA A 22 -14.22 -22.17 -16.23
N PRO A 23 -14.26 -22.82 -17.41
CA PRO A 23 -14.84 -22.23 -18.60
C PRO A 23 -16.31 -21.86 -18.40
N GLY A 24 -16.62 -20.58 -18.37
CA GLY A 24 -17.99 -20.06 -18.30
C GLY A 24 -18.42 -19.48 -16.96
N GLU A 25 -17.53 -19.45 -15.98
CA GLU A 25 -17.70 -18.68 -14.75
C GLU A 25 -17.27 -17.22 -15.03
N THR A 26 -17.59 -16.32 -14.18
CA THR A 26 -17.22 -14.91 -14.30
C THR A 26 -16.42 -14.50 -13.06
N ASP A 27 -15.30 -13.83 -13.28
CA ASP A 27 -14.50 -13.24 -12.19
C ASP A 27 -15.39 -12.45 -11.23
N VAL A 28 -15.07 -12.53 -9.94
CA VAL A 28 -15.80 -11.77 -8.93
C VAL A 28 -15.53 -10.28 -9.16
N VAL A 29 -16.54 -9.58 -9.62
CA VAL A 29 -16.49 -8.17 -9.91
C VAL A 29 -16.97 -7.39 -8.69
N GLY A 30 -16.04 -7.01 -7.86
CA GLY A 30 -16.30 -6.24 -6.63
C GLY A 30 -16.58 -7.12 -5.40
N GLY A 31 -16.13 -6.65 -4.28
CA GLY A 31 -16.16 -7.36 -2.99
C GLY A 31 -14.79 -7.30 -2.33
N ASN A 32 -14.54 -8.17 -1.39
CA ASN A 32 -13.23 -8.37 -0.80
C ASN A 32 -12.72 -9.73 -1.27
N LEU A 33 -11.76 -9.77 -2.18
CA LEU A 33 -11.15 -10.99 -2.68
C LEU A 33 -10.13 -11.54 -1.69
N GLY A 34 -9.46 -10.66 -0.96
CA GLY A 34 -8.47 -11.01 0.04
C GLY A 34 -7.95 -9.78 0.76
N SER A 35 -7.37 -10.01 1.92
CA SER A 35 -6.68 -8.97 2.68
C SER A 35 -5.48 -9.57 3.39
N ALA A 36 -4.36 -8.88 3.33
CA ALA A 36 -3.14 -9.27 4.02
C ALA A 36 -2.57 -8.06 4.77
N THR A 37 -2.00 -8.32 5.95
CA THR A 37 -1.32 -7.30 6.76
C THR A 37 0.09 -7.75 7.03
N ILE A 38 1.04 -6.85 6.86
CA ILE A 38 2.43 -7.04 7.27
C ILE A 38 2.73 -6.08 8.43
N ALA A 39 3.42 -6.59 9.45
CA ALA A 39 3.80 -5.79 10.60
C ALA A 39 4.84 -4.73 10.21
N GLY A 40 4.67 -3.50 10.71
CA GLY A 40 5.51 -2.36 10.38
C GLY A 40 7.00 -2.61 10.61
N ASN A 41 7.37 -3.31 11.67
CA ASN A 41 8.75 -3.67 11.96
C ASN A 41 9.39 -4.67 10.97
N LEU A 42 8.60 -5.27 10.07
CA LEU A 42 9.09 -6.09 8.96
C LEU A 42 9.25 -5.29 7.67
N LEU A 43 8.53 -4.16 7.56
CA LEU A 43 8.62 -3.25 6.41
C LEU A 43 9.63 -2.14 6.65
N PHE A 44 9.67 -1.57 7.85
CA PHE A 44 10.39 -0.36 8.15
C PHE A 44 11.44 -0.57 9.24
N VAL A 45 12.53 0.18 9.12
CA VAL A 45 13.51 0.38 10.19
C VAL A 45 13.43 1.86 10.56
N ASP A 46 12.97 2.12 11.80
CA ASP A 46 12.99 3.44 12.41
C ASP A 46 14.24 3.56 13.28
N SER A 47 15.14 4.48 12.92
CA SER A 47 16.34 4.83 13.69
C SER A 47 16.35 6.30 14.11
N SER A 48 15.17 6.89 14.26
CA SER A 48 14.98 8.29 14.64
C SER A 48 15.63 8.64 15.96
N VAL A 49 16.13 9.86 16.06
CA VAL A 49 16.82 10.39 17.23
C VAL A 49 16.09 11.62 17.74
N TYR A 50 15.62 11.54 18.97
CA TYR A 50 14.98 12.65 19.67
C TYR A 50 16.01 13.59 20.27
N GLY A 51 15.62 14.86 20.43
CA GLY A 51 16.44 15.89 21.05
C GLY A 51 16.71 15.67 22.54
N SER A 52 17.27 16.67 23.22
CA SER A 52 17.56 16.62 24.65
C SER A 52 16.30 16.57 25.52
N ASP A 53 15.15 16.92 24.97
CA ASP A 53 13.85 16.99 25.63
C ASP A 53 13.14 15.62 25.61
N GLY A 54 13.72 14.65 24.87
CA GLY A 54 13.18 13.29 24.74
C GLY A 54 12.02 13.20 23.74
N MET A 55 11.28 12.09 23.83
CA MET A 55 10.08 11.86 23.03
C MET A 55 8.90 12.64 23.61
N ALA A 56 7.91 12.97 22.78
CA ALA A 56 6.60 13.43 23.25
C ALA A 56 5.92 12.37 24.14
N ASP A 57 5.00 12.82 24.99
CA ASP A 57 4.25 11.92 25.91
C ASP A 57 3.31 10.97 25.14
N SER A 58 2.84 11.38 23.95
CA SER A 58 2.02 10.59 23.05
C SER A 58 2.31 10.98 21.60
N ASP A 59 1.98 10.10 20.65
CA ASP A 59 2.12 10.34 19.21
C ASP A 59 3.55 10.77 18.81
N TYR A 60 4.55 10.27 19.53
CA TYR A 60 5.96 10.61 19.29
C TYR A 60 6.49 10.05 17.95
N ALA A 61 5.86 9.01 17.44
CA ALA A 61 6.12 8.44 16.12
C ALA A 61 4.77 8.09 15.47
N VAL A 62 4.50 8.67 14.31
CA VAL A 62 3.24 8.47 13.58
C VAL A 62 3.55 8.09 12.14
N TYR A 63 3.01 6.95 11.70
CA TYR A 63 3.15 6.46 10.34
C TYR A 63 1.96 6.87 9.48
N SER A 64 2.23 7.19 8.22
CA SER A 64 1.20 7.47 7.21
C SER A 64 1.66 7.03 5.82
N LEU A 65 0.71 6.91 4.87
CA LEU A 65 1.00 6.73 3.45
C LEU A 65 0.72 8.02 2.71
N ALA A 66 1.50 8.27 1.67
CA ALA A 66 1.29 9.37 0.74
C ALA A 66 1.60 8.92 -0.68
N LEU A 67 0.98 9.54 -1.67
CA LEU A 67 1.41 9.39 -3.06
C LEU A 67 2.70 10.19 -3.26
N ASN A 68 3.67 9.57 -3.91
CA ASN A 68 4.93 10.25 -4.23
C ASN A 68 4.67 11.38 -5.24
N SER A 69 5.14 12.57 -4.92
CA SER A 69 4.92 13.76 -5.75
C SER A 69 5.66 13.73 -7.09
N GLY A 70 6.58 12.80 -7.27
CA GLY A 70 7.33 12.57 -8.51
C GLY A 70 6.75 11.44 -9.37
N GLY A 71 5.81 10.65 -8.81
CA GLY A 71 5.10 9.60 -9.51
C GLY A 71 4.07 10.13 -10.50
N ASP A 72 3.63 9.31 -11.41
CA ASP A 72 2.55 9.63 -12.36
C ASP A 72 1.17 9.11 -11.91
N GLY A 73 1.15 8.40 -10.78
CA GLY A 73 -0.04 7.81 -10.18
C GLY A 73 -0.48 6.50 -10.83
N ASP A 74 0.33 5.95 -11.72
CA ASP A 74 0.12 4.63 -12.30
C ASP A 74 0.56 3.55 -11.32
N SER A 75 -0.30 2.59 -11.02
CA SER A 75 0.07 1.50 -10.12
C SER A 75 0.94 0.42 -10.77
N GLY A 76 1.06 0.42 -12.09
CA GLY A 76 1.73 -0.62 -12.87
C GLY A 76 0.91 -1.91 -13.04
N VAL A 77 -0.35 -1.94 -12.59
CA VAL A 77 -1.23 -3.10 -12.72
C VAL A 77 -2.53 -2.75 -13.47
N ASP A 78 -3.10 -3.72 -14.15
CA ASP A 78 -4.37 -3.61 -14.87
C ASP A 78 -5.48 -4.42 -14.18
N ASP A 79 -6.72 -3.97 -14.28
CA ASP A 79 -7.90 -4.71 -13.82
C ASP A 79 -8.27 -5.79 -14.84
N THR A 80 -8.26 -7.06 -14.44
CA THR A 80 -8.51 -8.20 -15.32
C THR A 80 -9.85 -8.09 -16.06
N ALA A 81 -10.92 -7.68 -15.38
CA ALA A 81 -12.27 -7.70 -15.96
C ALA A 81 -12.53 -6.58 -16.97
N SER A 82 -11.91 -5.41 -16.78
CA SER A 82 -12.08 -4.27 -17.71
C SER A 82 -10.91 -4.08 -18.66
N GLY A 83 -9.72 -4.60 -18.33
CA GLY A 83 -8.48 -4.34 -19.05
C GLY A 83 -8.05 -2.87 -18.93
N GLU A 84 -8.55 -2.16 -17.91
CA GLU A 84 -8.19 -0.76 -17.65
C GLU A 84 -7.01 -0.71 -16.69
N ASN A 85 -6.11 0.25 -16.95
CA ASN A 85 -5.05 0.60 -16.05
C ASN A 85 -5.59 1.06 -14.69
N VAL A 86 -4.89 0.71 -13.61
CA VAL A 86 -5.26 1.06 -12.24
C VAL A 86 -4.44 2.24 -11.76
N MET A 87 -5.12 3.36 -11.53
CA MET A 87 -4.54 4.61 -11.06
C MET A 87 -4.66 4.73 -9.54
N LEU A 88 -3.63 5.27 -8.91
CA LEU A 88 -3.57 5.50 -7.47
C LEU A 88 -4.20 6.84 -7.08
N THR A 89 -4.96 6.84 -6.01
CA THR A 89 -5.53 8.07 -5.41
C THR A 89 -5.43 8.00 -3.90
N ASP A 90 -5.11 9.12 -3.26
CA ASP A 90 -5.15 9.24 -1.79
C ASP A 90 -6.56 9.65 -1.36
N ASN A 91 -7.15 8.83 -0.51
CA ASN A 91 -8.44 9.09 0.12
C ASN A 91 -8.26 9.14 1.65
N ASN A 92 -7.86 10.30 2.16
CA ASN A 92 -7.63 10.56 3.58
C ASN A 92 -6.63 9.59 4.25
N GLY A 93 -5.48 9.36 3.60
CA GLY A 93 -4.42 8.50 4.11
C GLY A 93 -4.60 7.01 3.78
N VAL A 94 -5.65 6.66 3.04
CA VAL A 94 -5.80 5.35 2.41
C VAL A 94 -5.52 5.49 0.92
N ILE A 95 -4.54 4.77 0.42
CA ILE A 95 -4.25 4.72 -1.01
C ILE A 95 -5.24 3.75 -1.65
N GLU A 96 -5.98 4.23 -2.65
CA GLU A 96 -6.94 3.46 -3.42
C GLU A 96 -6.42 3.29 -4.85
N GLY A 97 -6.35 2.05 -5.33
CA GLY A 97 -6.16 1.72 -6.74
C GLY A 97 -7.53 1.65 -7.42
N ARG A 98 -7.74 2.48 -8.44
CA ARG A 98 -9.01 2.56 -9.18
C ARG A 98 -8.80 2.50 -10.67
N THR A 99 -9.70 1.84 -11.39
CA THR A 99 -9.65 1.81 -12.86
C THR A 99 -9.75 3.22 -13.44
N GLU A 100 -8.92 3.52 -14.44
CA GLU A 100 -8.72 4.87 -15.01
C GLU A 100 -10.02 5.52 -15.50
N ASN A 101 -10.85 4.80 -16.23
CA ASN A 101 -12.08 5.35 -16.82
C ASN A 101 -13.33 4.95 -16.04
N GLY A 102 -13.38 3.70 -15.53
CA GLY A 102 -14.52 3.17 -14.79
C GLY A 102 -14.59 3.63 -13.35
N ASN A 103 -13.50 4.14 -12.79
CA ASN A 103 -13.37 4.53 -11.37
C ASN A 103 -13.78 3.40 -10.40
N LEU A 104 -13.57 2.15 -10.80
CA LEU A 104 -13.89 0.98 -10.01
C LEU A 104 -12.77 0.73 -9.01
N LEU A 105 -13.11 0.46 -7.75
CA LEU A 105 -12.13 0.17 -6.70
C LEU A 105 -11.53 -1.23 -6.93
N VAL A 106 -10.22 -1.29 -7.12
CA VAL A 106 -9.46 -2.54 -7.35
C VAL A 106 -8.79 -3.01 -6.08
N PHE A 107 -8.09 -2.12 -5.40
CA PHE A 107 -7.48 -2.41 -4.09
C PHE A 107 -7.43 -1.17 -3.20
N THR A 108 -7.18 -1.40 -1.91
CA THR A 108 -6.85 -0.35 -0.94
C THR A 108 -5.58 -0.73 -0.18
N LEU A 109 -4.74 0.26 0.09
CA LEU A 109 -3.56 0.14 0.94
C LEU A 109 -3.72 1.13 2.09
N SER A 110 -3.62 0.63 3.32
CA SER A 110 -3.72 1.44 4.54
C SER A 110 -2.58 1.13 5.49
N ILE A 111 -2.25 2.07 6.35
CA ILE A 111 -1.23 1.93 7.39
C ILE A 111 -1.83 2.24 8.76
N ASP A 112 -1.45 1.46 9.76
CA ASP A 112 -1.75 1.79 11.14
C ASP A 112 -0.77 2.87 11.63
N ALA A 113 -1.32 3.98 12.11
CA ALA A 113 -0.52 5.15 12.45
C ALA A 113 0.44 4.94 13.64
N ASP A 114 0.10 4.02 14.55
CA ASP A 114 0.88 3.77 15.77
C ASP A 114 1.94 2.69 15.56
N THR A 115 1.63 1.68 14.74
CA THR A 115 2.47 0.48 14.59
C THR A 115 3.24 0.42 13.27
N GLY A 116 2.79 1.19 12.27
CA GLY A 116 3.30 1.10 10.90
C GLY A 116 2.88 -0.17 10.16
N ASP A 117 1.91 -0.93 10.71
CA ASP A 117 1.40 -2.15 10.06
C ASP A 117 0.66 -1.76 8.76
N VAL A 118 1.06 -2.36 7.64
CA VAL A 118 0.45 -2.07 6.34
C VAL A 118 -0.51 -3.18 5.96
N THR A 119 -1.72 -2.80 5.56
CA THR A 119 -2.77 -3.71 5.10
C THR A 119 -3.13 -3.42 3.66
N LEU A 120 -2.99 -4.43 2.81
CA LEU A 120 -3.50 -4.47 1.43
C LEU A 120 -4.82 -5.24 1.42
N THR A 121 -5.87 -4.63 0.86
CA THR A 121 -7.15 -5.31 0.62
C THR A 121 -7.47 -5.24 -0.86
N GLN A 122 -7.69 -6.39 -1.47
CA GLN A 122 -8.01 -6.51 -2.89
C GLN A 122 -9.52 -6.69 -3.08
N HIS A 123 -10.10 -5.96 -4.02
CA HIS A 123 -11.52 -5.93 -4.31
C HIS A 123 -11.86 -6.47 -5.70
N ARG A 124 -10.89 -6.50 -6.62
CA ARG A 124 -11.02 -6.97 -7.99
C ARG A 124 -9.75 -7.69 -8.40
N ALA A 125 -9.86 -8.66 -9.31
CA ALA A 125 -8.70 -9.37 -9.84
C ALA A 125 -7.84 -8.44 -10.70
N VAL A 126 -6.52 -8.57 -10.58
CA VAL A 126 -5.54 -7.86 -11.40
C VAL A 126 -4.95 -8.78 -12.47
N ASP A 127 -4.54 -8.21 -13.59
CA ASP A 127 -3.98 -8.97 -14.71
C ASP A 127 -2.52 -9.33 -14.43
N HIS A 128 -2.22 -10.62 -14.38
CA HIS A 128 -0.87 -11.16 -14.18
C HIS A 128 -0.14 -11.49 -15.50
N GLY A 129 -0.73 -11.14 -16.65
CA GLY A 129 -0.16 -11.40 -17.97
C GLY A 129 -0.76 -12.60 -18.69
N ASP A 130 -0.27 -12.85 -19.92
CA ASP A 130 -0.93 -13.70 -20.93
C ASP A 130 -0.75 -15.23 -20.77
N ASP A 131 -0.20 -15.76 -19.70
CA ASP A 131 0.18 -17.19 -19.63
C ASP A 131 -0.98 -18.13 -19.28
N GLY A 132 -2.20 -17.61 -19.13
CA GLY A 132 -3.43 -18.41 -19.05
C GLY A 132 -3.62 -19.19 -17.74
N ASN A 133 -2.77 -19.00 -16.73
CA ASN A 133 -2.88 -19.63 -15.41
C ASN A 133 -1.98 -18.92 -14.37
N ASP A 134 -1.84 -17.61 -14.44
CA ASP A 134 -0.77 -16.88 -13.78
C ASP A 134 -1.23 -16.08 -12.54
N HIS A 135 -2.47 -16.31 -12.09
CA HIS A 135 -2.98 -15.70 -10.85
C HIS A 135 -2.15 -16.06 -9.58
N ASP A 136 -1.29 -17.05 -9.68
CA ASP A 136 -0.32 -17.43 -8.64
C ASP A 136 1.02 -16.67 -8.78
N SER A 137 1.21 -15.89 -9.84
CA SER A 137 2.43 -15.11 -10.07
C SER A 137 2.42 -13.86 -9.23
N LEU A 138 3.57 -13.55 -8.60
CA LEU A 138 3.72 -12.32 -7.85
C LEU A 138 3.67 -11.11 -8.79
N LEU A 139 2.67 -10.26 -8.62
CA LEU A 139 2.58 -8.95 -9.24
C LEU A 139 2.95 -7.89 -8.20
N MET A 140 3.74 -6.91 -8.59
CA MET A 140 4.18 -5.83 -7.72
C MET A 140 3.67 -4.50 -8.27
N LEU A 141 3.28 -3.59 -7.38
CA LEU A 141 3.04 -2.20 -7.74
C LEU A 141 4.35 -1.55 -8.22
N ASP A 142 4.24 -0.57 -9.11
CA ASP A 142 5.40 0.18 -9.57
C ASP A 142 6.05 0.94 -8.39
N SER A 143 7.39 0.87 -8.34
CA SER A 143 8.15 1.59 -7.33
C SER A 143 8.15 3.09 -7.60
N GLY A 144 8.24 3.89 -6.55
CA GLY A 144 8.27 5.34 -6.65
C GLY A 144 6.90 6.01 -6.73
N GLU A 145 5.82 5.26 -6.49
CA GLU A 145 4.45 5.79 -6.53
C GLU A 145 3.87 6.05 -5.14
N ILE A 146 4.32 5.32 -4.13
CA ILE A 146 3.79 5.38 -2.76
C ILE A 146 4.93 5.52 -1.76
N ASP A 147 4.88 6.59 -0.97
CA ASP A 147 5.79 6.81 0.15
C ASP A 147 5.14 6.39 1.47
N ALA A 148 5.90 5.68 2.30
CA ALA A 148 5.63 5.61 3.73
C ALA A 148 6.29 6.81 4.41
N VAL A 149 5.54 7.52 5.23
CA VAL A 149 5.99 8.72 5.94
C VAL A 149 6.01 8.44 7.43
N LEU A 150 7.13 8.70 8.07
CA LEU A 150 7.27 8.72 9.52
C LEU A 150 7.38 10.16 10.00
N THR A 151 6.49 10.56 10.89
CA THR A 151 6.57 11.83 11.63
C THR A 151 6.98 11.55 13.05
N VAL A 152 8.07 12.14 13.52
CA VAL A 152 8.52 12.05 14.92
C VAL A 152 8.36 13.39 15.62
N THR A 153 7.86 13.38 16.85
CA THR A 153 7.62 14.57 17.66
C THR A 153 8.40 14.45 18.97
N ASP A 154 9.09 15.49 19.40
CA ASP A 154 9.82 15.52 20.66
C ASP A 154 9.03 16.18 21.80
N GLY A 155 9.64 16.24 22.99
CA GLY A 155 8.97 16.62 24.23
C GLY A 155 8.49 18.07 24.31
N ASP A 156 9.00 18.99 23.49
CA ASP A 156 8.53 20.37 23.38
C ASP A 156 7.61 20.64 22.19
N GLY A 157 7.34 19.59 21.39
CA GLY A 157 6.36 19.61 20.30
C GLY A 157 6.95 19.94 18.93
N ASP A 158 8.27 20.03 18.82
CA ASP A 158 8.92 20.11 17.52
C ASP A 158 8.85 18.75 16.80
N TYR A 159 8.65 18.78 15.50
CA TYR A 159 8.53 17.54 14.71
C TYR A 159 9.48 17.52 13.51
N ASP A 160 9.79 16.32 13.07
CA ASP A 160 10.56 16.05 11.87
C ASP A 160 9.92 14.88 11.10
N MET A 161 10.08 14.84 9.78
CA MET A 161 9.49 13.82 8.91
C MET A 161 10.54 13.20 8.01
N ASP A 162 10.40 11.90 7.78
CA ASP A 162 11.18 11.16 6.81
C ASP A 162 10.30 10.22 5.98
N THR A 163 10.77 9.82 4.82
CA THR A 163 10.02 9.00 3.88
C THR A 163 10.83 7.81 3.40
N ALA A 164 10.14 6.68 3.20
CA ALA A 164 10.67 5.50 2.53
C ALA A 164 9.71 5.08 1.41
N ASP A 165 10.28 4.81 0.22
CA ASP A 165 9.56 4.42 -1.00
C ASP A 165 9.62 2.89 -1.21
#